data_e40813e789c05a6b8ef7df879408ff39
#
_entry.id   e40813e789c05a6b8ef7df879408ff39
#
_cell.length_a   1.000
_cell.length_b   1.000
_cell.length_c   1.000
_cell.angle_alpha   90.00
_cell.angle_beta   90.00
_cell.angle_gamma   90.00
#
_symmetry.space_group_name_H-M   'P 1'
#
loop_
_entity.id
_entity.type
_entity.pdbx_description
1 polymer ?
#
loop_
_entity_poly.entity_id
_entity_poly.type
_entity_poly.pdbx_seq_one_letter_code
_entity_poly.pdbx_strand_id
1 'polypeptide(L)'
;MKKLLCYLKGYEKETVLAPLFKMLEALFELFVPLVMAAVIDQGIGGSDKPYIVRMCMLLIALGVIGLVCSITAQYFAAKAATGFSTRLRHELFAHIQGLSYTEMDTLGTSTLITRMTSDINQVQSGVNLVLRLFLRSPFIVFGAMIMAFTVDAKAALIFVVTIPLLSIVVFGIMLWTMPLYKKVQAALDQVLGLTRENLTGVRVIRAFNKEEEELSRYQEKNETLTGLQKYVGRISGLMNPITYVIVNVSIIALLYTGAIRVDSGILTQGQIVALVNYMSQILVELVKLANLIITVTKAIACGNRVQSVLEVQNSMELADLEQKIETDKNAPAVVFDHVCLTYAGAGSESLTDISFTAKHGETIGIIGGTGSGKSSVVNLIPRFYDVTKGRVLVDGVDVKDYSPEVLRSRIGIVPQKAVLFAGTIVENLRWGKKDASKEEMWKALEISQSKEFVEKKDGQLESRIEQGGKNLSGGQRQRLTIARALVRQPEILILDDSASALDYATDAALRKAIRNMEGNPAVFIVSQRTSSIQHADRILVLDDGKAAGLGTHEELLETCPVYQEIYYSQFDEKAAKAVRENAANAGKAEKGGC
;
A
#
# COMPACT_ATOMS: atom_id res chain seq x y z
N MET A 1 10.49 -14.55 1.25
CA MET A 1 10.55 -14.88 -0.20
C MET A 1 10.31 -16.35 -0.53
N LYS A 2 10.94 -17.36 0.14
CA LYS A 2 10.69 -18.78 -0.16
C LYS A 2 9.22 -19.18 -0.07
N LYS A 3 8.50 -18.71 0.94
CA LYS A 3 7.06 -18.95 1.11
C LYS A 3 6.21 -18.36 -0.04
N LEU A 4 6.65 -17.27 -0.66
CA LEU A 4 5.91 -16.65 -1.77
C LEU A 4 6.00 -17.47 -3.07
N LEU A 5 6.98 -18.35 -3.21
CA LEU A 5 7.10 -19.20 -4.41
C LEU A 5 5.93 -20.19 -4.57
N CYS A 6 5.13 -20.43 -3.50
CA CYS A 6 3.89 -21.20 -3.61
C CYS A 6 2.90 -20.60 -4.63
N TYR A 7 2.93 -19.27 -4.85
CA TYR A 7 2.08 -18.60 -5.82
C TYR A 7 2.49 -18.85 -7.29
N LEU A 8 3.64 -19.51 -7.55
CA LEU A 8 3.99 -20.06 -8.87
C LEU A 8 3.23 -21.36 -9.17
N LYS A 9 2.58 -21.98 -8.19
CA LYS A 9 1.78 -23.19 -8.37
C LYS A 9 0.72 -22.95 -9.45
N GLY A 10 0.66 -23.85 -10.47
CA GLY A 10 -0.18 -23.70 -11.66
C GLY A 10 0.52 -23.01 -12.84
N TYR A 11 1.77 -22.56 -12.66
CA TYR A 11 2.66 -22.06 -13.72
C TYR A 11 3.96 -22.86 -13.77
N GLU A 12 3.93 -24.13 -13.29
CA GLU A 12 5.12 -24.99 -13.22
C GLU A 12 5.70 -25.26 -14.62
N LYS A 13 4.82 -25.49 -15.61
CA LYS A 13 5.23 -25.72 -17.00
C LYS A 13 5.98 -24.53 -17.56
N GLU A 14 5.42 -23.33 -17.39
CA GLU A 14 6.03 -22.09 -17.84
C GLU A 14 7.35 -21.79 -17.12
N THR A 15 7.42 -22.11 -15.83
CA THR A 15 8.63 -21.92 -14.99
C THR A 15 9.77 -22.82 -15.43
N VAL A 16 9.49 -24.02 -15.96
CA VAL A 16 10.50 -24.95 -16.48
C VAL A 16 10.82 -24.67 -17.95
N LEU A 17 9.79 -24.41 -18.78
CA LEU A 17 9.97 -24.19 -20.22
C LEU A 17 10.74 -22.90 -20.53
N ALA A 18 10.53 -21.83 -19.76
CA ALA A 18 11.20 -20.56 -19.99
C ALA A 18 12.75 -20.69 -19.90
N PRO A 19 13.33 -21.21 -18.81
CA PRO A 19 14.78 -21.44 -18.74
C PRO A 19 15.27 -22.47 -19.77
N LEU A 20 14.48 -23.52 -20.06
CA LEU A 20 14.85 -24.55 -21.02
C LEU A 20 15.05 -23.96 -22.42
N PHE A 21 14.07 -23.20 -22.92
CA PHE A 21 14.19 -22.54 -24.23
C PHE A 21 15.30 -21.48 -24.23
N LYS A 22 15.55 -20.83 -23.10
CA LYS A 22 16.64 -19.87 -22.95
C LYS A 22 18.02 -20.53 -22.96
N MET A 23 18.15 -21.73 -22.40
CA MET A 23 19.37 -22.54 -22.50
C MET A 23 19.57 -23.08 -23.92
N LEU A 24 18.48 -23.48 -24.61
CA LEU A 24 18.55 -23.96 -25.99
C LEU A 24 18.99 -22.82 -26.93
N GLU A 25 18.47 -21.62 -26.76
CA GLU A 25 18.95 -20.41 -27.46
C GLU A 25 20.45 -20.20 -27.25
N ALA A 26 20.90 -20.26 -25.98
CA ALA A 26 22.30 -20.10 -25.62
C ALA A 26 23.20 -21.19 -26.26
N LEU A 27 22.71 -22.44 -26.34
CA LEU A 27 23.40 -23.52 -27.00
C LEU A 27 23.63 -23.23 -28.50
N PHE A 28 22.59 -22.79 -29.21
CA PHE A 28 22.73 -22.41 -30.62
C PHE A 28 23.67 -21.22 -30.82
N GLU A 29 23.62 -20.22 -29.91
CA GLU A 29 24.53 -19.08 -29.93
C GLU A 29 26.00 -19.47 -29.78
N LEU A 30 26.34 -20.55 -29.02
CA LEU A 30 27.68 -21.07 -28.87
C LEU A 30 28.22 -21.76 -30.14
N PHE A 31 27.35 -22.23 -31.05
CA PHE A 31 27.80 -22.83 -32.32
C PHE A 31 28.11 -21.78 -33.39
N VAL A 32 27.59 -20.56 -33.29
CA VAL A 32 27.78 -19.49 -34.28
C VAL A 32 29.28 -19.21 -34.55
N PRO A 33 30.15 -19.02 -33.54
CA PRO A 33 31.58 -18.79 -33.79
C PRO A 33 32.28 -19.94 -34.52
N LEU A 34 31.89 -21.19 -34.28
CA LEU A 34 32.48 -22.36 -34.97
C LEU A 34 32.07 -22.40 -36.44
N VAL A 35 30.81 -22.09 -36.75
CA VAL A 35 30.34 -22.01 -38.14
C VAL A 35 31.03 -20.86 -38.87
N MET A 36 31.24 -19.71 -38.18
CA MET A 36 32.02 -18.60 -38.71
C MET A 36 33.48 -19.01 -39.01
N ALA A 37 34.12 -19.79 -38.13
CA ALA A 37 35.44 -20.33 -38.37
C ALA A 37 35.48 -21.20 -39.63
N ALA A 38 34.50 -22.10 -39.82
CA ALA A 38 34.39 -22.95 -40.99
C ALA A 38 34.17 -22.11 -42.30
N VAL A 39 33.39 -21.02 -42.23
CA VAL A 39 33.26 -20.09 -43.39
C VAL A 39 34.59 -19.47 -43.78
N ILE A 40 35.40 -19.07 -42.77
CA ILE A 40 36.70 -18.42 -43.02
C ILE A 40 37.69 -19.45 -43.58
N ASP A 41 37.85 -20.61 -42.93
CA ASP A 41 38.90 -21.57 -43.22
C ASP A 41 38.65 -22.37 -44.52
N GLN A 42 37.43 -22.92 -44.66
CA GLN A 42 37.09 -23.80 -45.80
C GLN A 42 36.43 -23.01 -46.94
N GLY A 43 35.60 -22.03 -46.59
CA GLY A 43 34.88 -21.22 -47.57
C GLY A 43 35.78 -20.19 -48.27
N ILE A 44 36.35 -19.27 -47.49
CA ILE A 44 37.18 -18.18 -48.04
C ILE A 44 38.59 -18.72 -48.40
N GLY A 45 39.23 -19.45 -47.49
CA GLY A 45 40.54 -20.03 -47.70
C GLY A 45 40.57 -21.05 -48.84
N GLY A 46 39.51 -21.85 -49.01
CA GLY A 46 39.35 -22.79 -50.14
C GLY A 46 38.72 -22.19 -51.40
N SER A 47 38.33 -20.91 -51.39
CA SER A 47 37.63 -20.24 -52.51
C SER A 47 36.35 -20.96 -52.98
N ASP A 48 35.70 -21.75 -52.09
CA ASP A 48 34.49 -22.53 -52.37
C ASP A 48 33.22 -21.73 -52.10
N LYS A 49 32.73 -21.05 -53.14
CA LYS A 49 31.49 -20.23 -53.06
C LYS A 49 30.24 -21.01 -52.65
N PRO A 50 29.99 -22.25 -53.17
CA PRO A 50 28.89 -23.09 -52.74
C PRO A 50 28.94 -23.43 -51.26
N TYR A 51 30.11 -23.69 -50.68
CA TYR A 51 30.32 -23.94 -49.28
C TYR A 51 29.96 -22.70 -48.41
N ILE A 52 30.45 -21.51 -48.84
CA ILE A 52 30.11 -20.23 -48.17
C ILE A 52 28.59 -20.06 -48.08
N VAL A 53 27.89 -20.23 -49.23
CA VAL A 53 26.42 -20.10 -49.24
C VAL A 53 25.73 -21.08 -48.29
N ARG A 54 26.17 -22.36 -48.28
CA ARG A 54 25.60 -23.36 -47.37
C ARG A 54 25.81 -23.00 -45.89
N MET A 55 27.01 -22.55 -45.52
CA MET A 55 27.31 -22.13 -44.15
C MET A 55 26.59 -20.84 -43.76
N CYS A 56 26.44 -19.88 -44.66
CA CYS A 56 25.61 -18.68 -44.42
C CYS A 56 24.14 -19.06 -44.22
N MET A 57 23.61 -20.01 -45.00
CA MET A 57 22.24 -20.51 -44.75
C MET A 57 22.11 -21.22 -43.39
N LEU A 58 23.13 -21.96 -42.96
CA LEU A 58 23.16 -22.54 -41.63
C LEU A 58 23.18 -21.48 -40.53
N LEU A 59 23.98 -20.40 -40.70
CA LEU A 59 23.96 -19.27 -39.72
C LEU A 59 22.58 -18.60 -39.65
N ILE A 60 21.91 -18.42 -40.78
CA ILE A 60 20.54 -17.88 -40.83
C ILE A 60 19.58 -18.83 -40.13
N ALA A 61 19.70 -20.15 -40.36
CA ALA A 61 18.87 -21.16 -39.72
C ALA A 61 19.08 -21.16 -38.20
N LEU A 62 20.32 -21.12 -37.71
CA LEU A 62 20.65 -21.01 -36.28
C LEU A 62 20.07 -19.71 -35.67
N GLY A 63 20.17 -18.58 -36.41
CA GLY A 63 19.59 -17.32 -36.00
C GLY A 63 18.06 -17.37 -35.88
N VAL A 64 17.37 -17.97 -36.84
CA VAL A 64 15.91 -18.15 -36.83
C VAL A 64 15.47 -19.07 -35.69
N ILE A 65 16.14 -20.20 -35.51
CA ILE A 65 15.85 -21.13 -34.40
C ILE A 65 16.08 -20.43 -33.06
N GLY A 66 17.22 -19.73 -32.93
CA GLY A 66 17.52 -18.94 -31.73
C GLY A 66 16.46 -17.86 -31.45
N LEU A 67 15.97 -17.16 -32.48
CA LEU A 67 14.88 -16.18 -32.37
C LEU A 67 13.59 -16.82 -31.86
N VAL A 68 13.18 -17.95 -32.45
CA VAL A 68 11.97 -18.69 -32.00
C VAL A 68 12.12 -19.14 -30.55
N CYS A 69 13.28 -19.71 -30.17
CA CYS A 69 13.55 -20.09 -28.79
C CYS A 69 13.50 -18.87 -27.85
N SER A 70 14.07 -17.74 -28.27
CA SER A 70 14.08 -16.52 -27.46
C SER A 70 12.68 -15.97 -27.22
N ILE A 71 11.86 -15.87 -28.28
CA ILE A 71 10.47 -15.40 -28.18
C ILE A 71 9.66 -16.33 -27.28
N THR A 72 9.77 -17.64 -27.48
CA THR A 72 9.07 -18.65 -26.69
C THR A 72 9.48 -18.59 -25.21
N ALA A 73 10.77 -18.50 -24.92
CA ALA A 73 11.28 -18.35 -23.56
C ALA A 73 10.75 -17.07 -22.89
N GLN A 74 10.76 -15.96 -23.63
CA GLN A 74 10.27 -14.67 -23.14
C GLN A 74 8.78 -14.70 -22.84
N TYR A 75 8.00 -15.33 -23.72
CA TYR A 75 6.55 -15.49 -23.52
C TYR A 75 6.26 -16.28 -22.24
N PHE A 76 6.89 -17.46 -22.06
CA PHE A 76 6.68 -18.28 -20.86
C PHE A 76 7.17 -17.61 -19.59
N ALA A 77 8.31 -16.93 -19.61
CA ALA A 77 8.82 -16.17 -18.46
C ALA A 77 7.88 -15.03 -18.07
N ALA A 78 7.37 -14.28 -19.06
CA ALA A 78 6.42 -13.19 -18.82
C ALA A 78 5.08 -13.72 -18.26
N LYS A 79 4.55 -14.82 -18.85
CA LYS A 79 3.31 -15.46 -18.40
C LYS A 79 3.43 -15.95 -16.95
N ALA A 80 4.51 -16.65 -16.59
CA ALA A 80 4.76 -17.12 -15.23
C ALA A 80 4.90 -15.94 -14.24
N ALA A 81 5.71 -14.92 -14.58
CA ALA A 81 5.93 -13.79 -13.69
C ALA A 81 4.67 -12.94 -13.49
N THR A 82 3.88 -12.72 -14.55
CA THR A 82 2.61 -11.99 -14.46
C THR A 82 1.57 -12.78 -13.68
N GLY A 83 1.43 -14.09 -13.97
CA GLY A 83 0.52 -14.96 -13.23
C GLY A 83 0.85 -15.04 -11.74
N PHE A 84 2.12 -15.16 -11.41
CA PHE A 84 2.61 -15.08 -10.02
C PHE A 84 2.21 -13.77 -9.34
N SER A 85 2.48 -12.62 -9.99
CA SER A 85 2.18 -11.32 -9.39
C SER A 85 0.69 -11.06 -9.23
N THR A 86 -0.13 -11.55 -10.16
CA THR A 86 -1.60 -11.46 -10.10
C THR A 86 -2.15 -12.21 -8.89
N ARG A 87 -1.70 -13.46 -8.68
CA ARG A 87 -2.08 -14.24 -7.50
C ARG A 87 -1.61 -13.59 -6.20
N LEU A 88 -0.35 -13.16 -6.18
CA LEU A 88 0.21 -12.49 -5.00
C LEU A 88 -0.57 -11.21 -4.63
N ARG A 89 -0.98 -10.41 -5.64
CA ARG A 89 -1.85 -9.24 -5.39
C ARG A 89 -3.21 -9.64 -4.85
N HIS A 90 -3.82 -10.67 -5.41
CA HIS A 90 -5.13 -11.16 -4.96
C HIS A 90 -5.07 -11.59 -3.49
N GLU A 91 -4.11 -12.44 -3.14
CA GLU A 91 -3.95 -12.94 -1.77
C GLU A 91 -3.59 -11.83 -0.79
N LEU A 92 -2.67 -10.93 -1.18
CA LEU A 92 -2.30 -9.81 -0.32
C LEU A 92 -3.50 -8.88 -0.09
N PHE A 93 -4.30 -8.60 -1.13
CA PHE A 93 -5.49 -7.78 -0.99
C PHE A 93 -6.56 -8.45 -0.12
N ALA A 94 -6.81 -9.74 -0.34
CA ALA A 94 -7.74 -10.51 0.48
C ALA A 94 -7.31 -10.53 1.96
N HIS A 95 -6.01 -10.74 2.21
CA HIS A 95 -5.45 -10.71 3.56
C HIS A 95 -5.62 -9.32 4.23
N ILE A 96 -5.29 -8.23 3.50
CA ILE A 96 -5.45 -6.86 4.01
C ILE A 96 -6.92 -6.56 4.36
N GLN A 97 -7.89 -7.03 3.55
CA GLN A 97 -9.32 -6.86 3.84
C GLN A 97 -9.79 -7.63 5.07
N GLY A 98 -9.08 -8.69 5.45
CA GLY A 98 -9.36 -9.48 6.65
C GLY A 98 -8.68 -8.96 7.92
N LEU A 99 -7.77 -7.99 7.83
CA LEU A 99 -7.09 -7.41 9.00
C LEU A 99 -8.04 -6.52 9.82
N SER A 100 -7.85 -6.50 11.14
CA SER A 100 -8.54 -5.57 12.02
C SER A 100 -7.99 -4.13 11.88
N TYR A 101 -8.70 -3.17 12.46
CA TYR A 101 -8.25 -1.78 12.47
C TYR A 101 -6.92 -1.61 13.20
N THR A 102 -6.67 -2.39 14.23
CA THR A 102 -5.41 -2.38 15.01
C THR A 102 -4.20 -2.65 14.10
N GLU A 103 -4.27 -3.70 13.29
CA GLU A 103 -3.21 -4.05 12.34
C GLU A 103 -3.11 -3.03 11.20
N MET A 104 -4.27 -2.54 10.71
CA MET A 104 -4.31 -1.51 9.67
C MET A 104 -3.65 -0.20 10.12
N ASP A 105 -3.88 0.23 11.35
CA ASP A 105 -3.27 1.43 11.93
C ASP A 105 -1.76 1.23 12.15
N THR A 106 -1.36 0.05 12.64
CA THR A 106 0.05 -0.30 12.87
C THR A 106 0.85 -0.34 11.56
N LEU A 107 0.30 -0.94 10.51
CA LEU A 107 0.96 -1.06 9.21
C LEU A 107 0.94 0.26 8.43
N GLY A 108 -0.13 1.02 8.55
CA GLY A 108 -0.38 2.27 7.85
C GLY A 108 -0.74 2.08 6.37
N THR A 109 -1.76 2.80 5.92
CA THR A 109 -2.33 2.68 4.55
C THR A 109 -1.30 2.96 3.45
N SER A 110 -0.40 3.94 3.64
CA SER A 110 0.64 4.28 2.66
C SER A 110 1.64 3.14 2.45
N THR A 111 1.98 2.43 3.53
CA THR A 111 2.84 1.23 3.47
C THR A 111 2.14 0.13 2.67
N LEU A 112 0.89 -0.18 2.99
CA LEU A 112 0.10 -1.21 2.29
C LEU A 112 -0.03 -0.93 0.79
N ILE A 113 -0.28 0.32 0.39
CA ILE A 113 -0.31 0.73 -1.02
C ILE A 113 1.05 0.47 -1.68
N THR A 114 2.16 0.81 -1.03
CA THR A 114 3.51 0.56 -1.55
C THR A 114 3.78 -0.95 -1.73
N ARG A 115 3.33 -1.80 -0.78
CA ARG A 115 3.45 -3.27 -0.90
C ARG A 115 2.66 -3.80 -2.10
N MET A 116 1.39 -3.34 -2.26
CA MET A 116 0.49 -3.76 -3.34
C MET A 116 0.98 -3.35 -4.73
N THR A 117 1.70 -2.24 -4.83
CA THR A 117 2.13 -1.65 -6.11
C THR A 117 3.61 -1.88 -6.39
N SER A 118 4.47 -1.05 -5.82
CA SER A 118 5.90 -1.00 -6.12
C SER A 118 6.63 -2.31 -5.76
N ASP A 119 6.37 -2.86 -4.57
CA ASP A 119 7.09 -4.05 -4.12
C ASP A 119 6.72 -5.29 -4.93
N ILE A 120 5.44 -5.52 -5.22
CA ILE A 120 5.01 -6.65 -6.07
C ILE A 120 5.55 -6.50 -7.50
N ASN A 121 5.57 -5.28 -8.07
CA ASN A 121 6.16 -5.06 -9.39
C ASN A 121 7.65 -5.38 -9.43
N GLN A 122 8.39 -5.04 -8.37
CA GLN A 122 9.81 -5.38 -8.26
C GLN A 122 10.03 -6.89 -8.13
N VAL A 123 9.17 -7.59 -7.36
CA VAL A 123 9.20 -9.06 -7.26
C VAL A 123 8.89 -9.71 -8.60
N GLN A 124 7.86 -9.24 -9.32
CA GLN A 124 7.51 -9.70 -10.67
C GLN A 124 8.69 -9.57 -11.63
N SER A 125 9.35 -8.41 -11.64
CA SER A 125 10.53 -8.16 -12.47
C SER A 125 11.68 -9.09 -12.13
N GLY A 126 11.91 -9.32 -10.83
CA GLY A 126 12.92 -10.27 -10.35
C GLY A 126 12.64 -11.70 -10.80
N VAL A 127 11.41 -12.18 -10.66
CA VAL A 127 11.00 -13.53 -11.12
C VAL A 127 11.19 -13.66 -12.63
N ASN A 128 10.76 -12.66 -13.41
CA ASN A 128 10.94 -12.67 -14.87
C ASN A 128 12.42 -12.79 -15.27
N LEU A 129 13.29 -11.97 -14.65
CA LEU A 129 14.72 -11.98 -14.94
C LEU A 129 15.40 -13.27 -14.50
N VAL A 130 15.02 -13.83 -13.37
CA VAL A 130 15.55 -15.14 -12.91
C VAL A 130 15.23 -16.23 -13.94
N LEU A 131 13.98 -16.32 -14.39
CA LEU A 131 13.56 -17.33 -15.38
C LEU A 131 14.28 -17.19 -16.72
N ARG A 132 14.74 -15.99 -17.07
CA ARG A 132 15.40 -15.71 -18.37
C ARG A 132 16.92 -15.79 -18.32
N LEU A 133 17.55 -15.31 -17.26
CA LEU A 133 19.00 -15.06 -17.26
C LEU A 133 19.78 -15.90 -16.25
N PHE A 134 19.13 -16.41 -15.19
CA PHE A 134 19.84 -17.06 -14.10
C PHE A 134 20.63 -18.30 -14.55
N LEU A 135 20.05 -19.13 -15.39
CA LEU A 135 20.74 -20.31 -15.96
C LEU A 135 21.50 -19.99 -17.24
N ARG A 136 21.00 -19.04 -18.06
CA ARG A 136 21.59 -18.69 -19.36
C ARG A 136 22.99 -18.10 -19.23
N SER A 137 23.19 -17.11 -18.36
CA SER A 137 24.48 -16.41 -18.30
C SER A 137 25.63 -17.31 -17.82
N PRO A 138 25.51 -18.10 -16.74
CA PRO A 138 26.51 -19.08 -16.39
C PRO A 138 26.74 -20.11 -17.50
N PHE A 139 25.65 -20.59 -18.14
CA PHE A 139 25.73 -21.58 -19.20
C PHE A 139 26.57 -21.09 -20.41
N ILE A 140 26.40 -19.82 -20.83
CA ILE A 140 27.20 -19.21 -21.90
C ILE A 140 28.66 -19.05 -21.46
N VAL A 141 28.93 -18.57 -20.24
CA VAL A 141 30.30 -18.32 -19.75
C VAL A 141 31.09 -19.66 -19.71
N PHE A 142 30.50 -20.68 -19.08
CA PHE A 142 31.17 -22.01 -19.02
C PHE A 142 31.13 -22.72 -20.36
N GLY A 143 30.06 -22.59 -21.13
CA GLY A 143 29.93 -23.15 -22.48
C GLY A 143 30.97 -22.57 -23.44
N ALA A 144 31.16 -21.27 -23.46
CA ALA A 144 32.17 -20.61 -24.28
C ALA A 144 33.61 -21.07 -23.89
N MET A 145 33.85 -21.24 -22.58
CA MET A 145 35.12 -21.79 -22.10
C MET A 145 35.31 -23.25 -22.60
N ILE A 146 34.32 -24.12 -22.47
CA ILE A 146 34.38 -25.51 -22.96
C ILE A 146 34.59 -25.50 -24.48
N MET A 147 33.86 -24.70 -25.23
CA MET A 147 34.02 -24.59 -26.67
C MET A 147 35.43 -24.08 -27.04
N ALA A 148 36.02 -23.17 -26.27
CA ALA A 148 37.40 -22.74 -26.49
C ALA A 148 38.39 -23.91 -26.30
N PHE A 149 38.17 -24.77 -25.28
CA PHE A 149 38.99 -26.00 -25.08
C PHE A 149 38.86 -27.02 -26.21
N THR A 150 37.70 -27.12 -26.86
CA THR A 150 37.54 -28.01 -28.03
C THR A 150 38.26 -27.48 -29.25
N VAL A 151 38.50 -26.17 -29.35
CA VAL A 151 39.26 -25.56 -30.45
C VAL A 151 40.75 -25.70 -30.21
N ASP A 152 41.27 -25.26 -29.07
CA ASP A 152 42.67 -25.40 -28.69
C ASP A 152 42.89 -25.28 -27.18
N ALA A 153 43.48 -26.29 -26.55
CA ALA A 153 43.67 -26.33 -25.10
C ALA A 153 44.67 -25.27 -24.59
N LYS A 154 45.74 -24.94 -25.35
CA LYS A 154 46.72 -23.92 -24.92
C LYS A 154 46.14 -22.49 -24.99
N ALA A 155 45.43 -22.18 -26.07
CA ALA A 155 44.75 -20.90 -26.21
C ALA A 155 43.61 -20.77 -25.17
N ALA A 156 42.92 -21.86 -24.83
CA ALA A 156 41.87 -21.91 -23.83
C ALA A 156 42.35 -21.60 -22.39
N LEU A 157 43.62 -21.81 -22.06
CA LEU A 157 44.18 -21.42 -20.77
C LEU A 157 44.07 -19.91 -20.51
N ILE A 158 44.06 -19.10 -21.56
CA ILE A 158 43.85 -17.66 -21.44
C ILE A 158 42.45 -17.34 -20.84
N PHE A 159 41.44 -18.13 -21.21
CA PHE A 159 40.07 -18.00 -20.64
C PHE A 159 40.04 -18.36 -19.16
N VAL A 160 40.79 -19.39 -18.75
CA VAL A 160 40.88 -19.82 -17.34
C VAL A 160 41.43 -18.71 -16.45
N VAL A 161 42.33 -17.87 -16.98
CA VAL A 161 42.85 -16.69 -16.25
C VAL A 161 41.92 -15.48 -16.37
N THR A 162 41.38 -15.23 -17.55
CA THR A 162 40.58 -14.06 -17.83
C THR A 162 39.23 -14.06 -17.12
N ILE A 163 38.54 -15.23 -17.09
CA ILE A 163 37.20 -15.31 -16.46
C ILE A 163 37.24 -15.00 -14.96
N PRO A 164 38.11 -15.58 -14.14
CA PRO A 164 38.27 -15.21 -12.73
C PRO A 164 38.66 -13.73 -12.55
N LEU A 165 39.59 -13.22 -13.37
CA LEU A 165 40.04 -11.85 -13.30
C LEU A 165 38.90 -10.87 -13.58
N LEU A 166 38.12 -11.11 -14.63
CA LEU A 166 36.90 -10.34 -14.93
C LEU A 166 35.87 -10.46 -13.81
N SER A 167 35.66 -11.64 -13.29
CA SER A 167 34.72 -11.87 -12.19
C SER A 167 35.12 -11.10 -10.93
N ILE A 168 36.40 -11.11 -10.56
CA ILE A 168 36.91 -10.34 -9.41
C ILE A 168 36.64 -8.83 -9.61
N VAL A 169 36.89 -8.30 -10.80
CA VAL A 169 36.69 -6.87 -11.09
C VAL A 169 35.20 -6.53 -11.09
N VAL A 170 34.39 -7.27 -11.83
CA VAL A 170 32.94 -6.98 -11.95
C VAL A 170 32.24 -7.13 -10.62
N PHE A 171 32.43 -8.24 -9.92
CA PHE A 171 31.78 -8.46 -8.62
C PHE A 171 32.43 -7.62 -7.51
N GLY A 172 33.74 -7.35 -7.57
CA GLY A 172 34.44 -6.48 -6.62
C GLY A 172 33.89 -5.05 -6.68
N ILE A 173 33.80 -4.45 -7.87
CA ILE A 173 33.22 -3.10 -8.05
C ILE A 173 31.75 -3.12 -7.63
N MET A 174 30.97 -4.13 -8.02
CA MET A 174 29.58 -4.27 -7.65
C MET A 174 29.39 -4.30 -6.12
N LEU A 175 30.11 -5.18 -5.42
CA LEU A 175 30.01 -5.31 -3.97
C LEU A 175 30.48 -4.04 -3.24
N TRP A 176 31.46 -3.30 -3.78
CA TRP A 176 31.90 -2.04 -3.22
C TRP A 176 30.88 -0.92 -3.44
N THR A 177 30.25 -0.86 -4.61
CA THR A 177 29.29 0.20 -4.95
C THR A 177 27.91 -0.02 -4.33
N MET A 178 27.49 -1.25 -4.04
CA MET A 178 26.17 -1.54 -3.42
C MET A 178 25.88 -0.76 -2.13
N PRO A 179 26.78 -0.73 -1.11
CA PRO A 179 26.53 0.08 0.11
C PRO A 179 26.55 1.58 -0.16
N LEU A 180 27.32 2.03 -1.15
CA LEU A 180 27.38 3.42 -1.55
C LEU A 180 26.08 3.87 -2.23
N TYR A 181 25.48 3.03 -3.09
CA TYR A 181 24.15 3.30 -3.65
C TYR A 181 23.07 3.41 -2.57
N LYS A 182 23.15 2.63 -1.47
CA LYS A 182 22.25 2.80 -0.33
C LYS A 182 22.40 4.18 0.33
N LYS A 183 23.63 4.69 0.45
CA LYS A 183 23.88 6.05 0.96
C LYS A 183 23.32 7.13 0.03
N VAL A 184 23.50 6.96 -1.28
CA VAL A 184 22.91 7.86 -2.29
C VAL A 184 21.38 7.85 -2.18
N GLN A 185 20.77 6.68 -2.03
CA GLN A 185 19.33 6.58 -1.88
C GLN A 185 18.83 7.29 -0.61
N ALA A 186 19.51 7.09 0.52
CA ALA A 186 19.16 7.78 1.77
C ALA A 186 19.30 9.32 1.65
N ALA A 187 20.32 9.83 0.96
CA ALA A 187 20.46 11.25 0.68
C ALA A 187 19.36 11.77 -0.27
N LEU A 188 18.98 10.99 -1.28
CA LEU A 188 17.86 11.32 -2.17
C LEU A 188 16.54 11.39 -1.41
N ASP A 189 16.30 10.45 -0.49
CA ASP A 189 15.09 10.43 0.34
C ASP A 189 15.01 11.67 1.24
N GLN A 190 16.15 12.19 1.73
CA GLN A 190 16.21 13.46 2.48
C GLN A 190 15.84 14.66 1.60
N VAL A 191 16.37 14.74 0.37
CA VAL A 191 16.03 15.81 -0.59
C VAL A 191 14.55 15.75 -0.96
N LEU A 192 14.02 14.56 -1.24
CA LEU A 192 12.59 14.37 -1.53
C LEU A 192 11.70 14.70 -0.33
N GLY A 193 12.14 14.35 0.89
CA GLY A 193 11.44 14.71 2.13
C GLY A 193 11.33 16.23 2.28
N LEU A 194 12.44 16.94 2.16
CA LEU A 194 12.48 18.41 2.23
C LEU A 194 11.63 19.05 1.11
N THR A 195 11.71 18.53 -0.12
CA THR A 195 10.88 19.01 -1.24
C THR A 195 9.38 18.87 -0.91
N ARG A 196 8.97 17.72 -0.37
CA ARG A 196 7.56 17.48 0.01
C ARG A 196 7.13 18.43 1.13
N GLU A 197 7.97 18.62 2.15
CA GLU A 197 7.73 19.54 3.26
C GLU A 197 7.54 20.97 2.74
N ASN A 198 8.44 21.45 1.89
CA ASN A 198 8.38 22.80 1.31
C ASN A 198 7.15 23.00 0.41
N LEU A 199 6.81 22.04 -0.44
CA LEU A 199 5.63 22.13 -1.29
C LEU A 199 4.33 22.10 -0.47
N THR A 200 4.27 21.30 0.59
CA THR A 200 3.11 21.24 1.48
C THR A 200 3.02 22.51 2.34
N GLY A 201 4.14 22.99 2.84
CA GLY A 201 4.26 24.16 3.71
C GLY A 201 4.47 25.49 2.97
N VAL A 202 4.32 25.57 1.65
CA VAL A 202 4.68 26.77 0.85
C VAL A 202 4.00 28.05 1.33
N ARG A 203 2.78 27.97 1.84
CA ARG A 203 2.07 29.13 2.41
C ARG A 203 2.72 29.63 3.70
N VAL A 204 3.21 28.71 4.52
CA VAL A 204 3.91 29.05 5.77
C VAL A 204 5.26 29.68 5.45
N ILE A 205 6.05 29.06 4.56
CA ILE A 205 7.35 29.59 4.13
C ILE A 205 7.22 31.04 3.65
N ARG A 206 6.23 31.30 2.77
CA ARG A 206 5.96 32.65 2.25
C ARG A 206 5.43 33.62 3.32
N ALA A 207 4.57 33.15 4.23
CA ALA A 207 4.03 33.98 5.29
C ALA A 207 5.12 34.47 6.28
N PHE A 208 6.17 33.68 6.44
CA PHE A 208 7.30 33.99 7.33
C PHE A 208 8.56 34.48 6.61
N ASN A 209 8.50 34.69 5.27
CA ASN A 209 9.64 35.10 4.41
C ASN A 209 10.88 34.21 4.60
N LYS A 210 10.70 32.89 4.59
CA LYS A 210 11.76 31.90 4.81
C LYS A 210 12.26 31.22 3.53
N GLU A 211 11.97 31.79 2.36
CA GLU A 211 12.31 31.20 1.06
C GLU A 211 13.82 31.03 0.88
N GLU A 212 14.63 32.03 1.27
CA GLU A 212 16.08 31.97 1.13
C GLU A 212 16.73 30.95 2.08
N GLU A 213 16.21 30.86 3.31
CA GLU A 213 16.66 29.88 4.29
C GLU A 213 16.38 28.43 3.83
N GLU A 214 15.17 28.19 3.35
CA GLU A 214 14.78 26.87 2.82
C GLU A 214 15.51 26.54 1.51
N LEU A 215 15.78 27.52 0.66
CA LEU A 215 16.59 27.33 -0.54
C LEU A 215 18.04 26.94 -0.18
N SER A 216 18.63 27.61 0.79
CA SER A 216 19.99 27.28 1.30
C SER A 216 20.02 25.86 1.88
N ARG A 217 19.03 25.49 2.69
CA ARG A 217 18.90 24.15 3.28
C ARG A 217 18.74 23.07 2.19
N TYR A 218 17.93 23.35 1.17
CA TYR A 218 17.77 22.46 0.02
C TYR A 218 19.09 22.29 -0.73
N GLN A 219 19.80 23.39 -0.98
CA GLN A 219 21.08 23.38 -1.69
C GLN A 219 22.13 22.55 -0.96
N GLU A 220 22.28 22.68 0.36
CA GLU A 220 23.19 21.88 1.19
C GLU A 220 22.91 20.36 1.04
N LYS A 221 21.64 19.97 1.14
CA LYS A 221 21.24 18.55 0.98
C LYS A 221 21.48 18.06 -0.44
N ASN A 222 21.18 18.88 -1.44
CA ASN A 222 21.38 18.55 -2.85
C ASN A 222 22.88 18.46 -3.21
N GLU A 223 23.74 19.31 -2.65
CA GLU A 223 25.19 19.22 -2.81
C GLU A 223 25.74 17.92 -2.19
N THR A 224 25.26 17.55 -1.01
CA THR A 224 25.61 16.27 -0.37
C THR A 224 25.21 15.08 -1.24
N LEU A 225 23.98 15.07 -1.78
CA LEU A 225 23.51 14.05 -2.72
C LEU A 225 24.39 14.01 -3.97
N THR A 226 24.65 15.18 -4.56
CA THR A 226 25.49 15.32 -5.76
C THR A 226 26.91 14.82 -5.53
N GLY A 227 27.50 15.13 -4.37
CA GLY A 227 28.83 14.63 -3.96
C GLY A 227 28.88 13.12 -3.91
N LEU A 228 27.90 12.50 -3.25
CA LEU A 228 27.77 11.04 -3.17
C LEU A 228 27.55 10.40 -4.55
N GLN A 229 26.67 10.97 -5.39
CA GLN A 229 26.41 10.48 -6.75
C GLN A 229 27.67 10.54 -7.62
N LYS A 230 28.42 11.66 -7.57
CA LYS A 230 29.69 11.80 -8.29
C LYS A 230 30.72 10.79 -7.83
N TYR A 231 30.84 10.55 -6.51
CA TYR A 231 31.77 9.57 -5.96
C TYR A 231 31.42 8.14 -6.42
N VAL A 232 30.16 7.73 -6.29
CA VAL A 232 29.69 6.41 -6.76
C VAL A 232 29.82 6.29 -8.29
N GLY A 233 29.50 7.37 -9.01
CA GLY A 233 29.62 7.43 -10.46
C GLY A 233 31.07 7.22 -10.94
N ARG A 234 32.05 7.81 -10.25
CA ARG A 234 33.49 7.59 -10.57
C ARG A 234 33.88 6.13 -10.39
N ILE A 235 33.49 5.50 -9.29
CA ILE A 235 33.82 4.08 -9.02
C ILE A 235 33.11 3.16 -10.02
N SER A 236 31.80 3.36 -10.22
CA SER A 236 31.02 2.56 -11.18
C SER A 236 31.49 2.77 -12.61
N GLY A 237 31.90 4.01 -12.95
CA GLY A 237 32.43 4.35 -14.27
C GLY A 237 33.74 3.65 -14.63
N LEU A 238 34.52 3.21 -13.62
CA LEU A 238 35.74 2.41 -13.85
C LEU A 238 35.46 0.99 -14.31
N MET A 239 34.26 0.46 -14.11
CA MET A 239 33.91 -0.91 -14.46
C MET A 239 34.14 -1.20 -15.95
N ASN A 240 33.59 -0.38 -16.83
CA ASN A 240 33.72 -0.58 -18.28
C ASN A 240 35.16 -0.43 -18.76
N PRO A 241 35.90 0.67 -18.49
CA PRO A 241 37.30 0.78 -18.90
C PRO A 241 38.18 -0.36 -18.45
N ILE A 242 38.08 -0.77 -17.17
CA ILE A 242 38.92 -1.85 -16.63
C ILE A 242 38.57 -3.18 -17.29
N THR A 243 37.28 -3.52 -17.42
CA THR A 243 36.87 -4.76 -18.09
C THR A 243 37.27 -4.78 -19.57
N TYR A 244 37.15 -3.64 -20.27
CA TYR A 244 37.63 -3.54 -21.67
C TYR A 244 39.15 -3.72 -21.78
N VAL A 245 39.93 -3.13 -20.89
CA VAL A 245 41.40 -3.34 -20.85
C VAL A 245 41.72 -4.82 -20.66
N ILE A 246 41.10 -5.50 -19.69
CA ILE A 246 41.33 -6.91 -19.43
C ILE A 246 41.01 -7.76 -20.66
N VAL A 247 39.85 -7.54 -21.26
CA VAL A 247 39.41 -8.28 -22.45
C VAL A 247 40.32 -8.02 -23.64
N ASN A 248 40.70 -6.77 -23.91
CA ASN A 248 41.59 -6.46 -25.04
C ASN A 248 43.00 -7.02 -24.81
N VAL A 249 43.54 -6.95 -23.60
CA VAL A 249 44.83 -7.63 -23.30
C VAL A 249 44.70 -9.13 -23.49
N SER A 250 43.61 -9.75 -23.07
CA SER A 250 43.34 -11.17 -23.28
C SER A 250 43.20 -11.52 -24.76
N ILE A 251 42.54 -10.65 -25.55
CA ILE A 251 42.44 -10.82 -27.02
C ILE A 251 43.80 -10.67 -27.66
N ILE A 252 44.65 -9.71 -27.25
CA ILE A 252 46.03 -9.56 -27.77
C ILE A 252 46.85 -10.81 -27.43
N ALA A 253 46.78 -11.33 -26.22
CA ALA A 253 47.48 -12.56 -25.82
C ALA A 253 46.98 -13.76 -26.62
N LEU A 254 45.67 -13.82 -26.90
CA LEU A 254 45.04 -14.88 -27.69
C LEU A 254 45.43 -14.78 -29.17
N LEU A 255 45.48 -13.59 -29.74
CA LEU A 255 45.97 -13.36 -31.10
C LEU A 255 47.45 -13.69 -31.24
N TYR A 256 48.30 -13.28 -30.30
CA TYR A 256 49.72 -13.61 -30.29
C TYR A 256 49.98 -15.13 -30.22
N THR A 257 49.35 -15.80 -29.22
CA THR A 257 49.44 -17.26 -29.04
C THR A 257 48.86 -17.98 -30.26
N GLY A 258 47.71 -17.50 -30.76
CA GLY A 258 47.04 -18.01 -31.97
C GLY A 258 47.91 -17.90 -33.21
N ALA A 259 48.55 -16.73 -33.45
CA ALA A 259 49.43 -16.54 -34.60
C ALA A 259 50.60 -17.53 -34.64
N ILE A 260 51.27 -17.71 -33.48
CA ILE A 260 52.35 -18.72 -33.39
C ILE A 260 51.82 -20.16 -33.70
N ARG A 261 50.59 -20.46 -33.27
CA ARG A 261 50.00 -21.77 -33.48
C ARG A 261 49.45 -21.96 -34.90
N VAL A 262 49.08 -20.89 -35.60
CA VAL A 262 48.73 -20.88 -37.04
C VAL A 262 49.97 -21.08 -37.86
N ASP A 263 51.07 -20.40 -37.54
CA ASP A 263 52.35 -20.55 -38.24
C ASP A 263 52.88 -21.98 -38.09
N SER A 264 52.68 -22.62 -36.93
CA SER A 264 53.00 -24.02 -36.70
C SER A 264 51.99 -25.01 -37.30
N GLY A 265 50.96 -24.60 -38.00
CA GLY A 265 49.94 -25.42 -38.65
C GLY A 265 48.98 -26.14 -37.67
N ILE A 266 48.93 -25.75 -36.40
CA ILE A 266 48.09 -26.38 -35.37
C ILE A 266 46.68 -25.76 -35.33
N LEU A 267 46.57 -24.43 -35.55
CA LEU A 267 45.31 -23.68 -35.60
C LEU A 267 45.09 -23.08 -36.97
N THR A 268 43.83 -22.80 -37.26
CA THR A 268 43.41 -22.05 -38.46
C THR A 268 43.05 -20.57 -38.14
N GLN A 269 43.03 -19.71 -39.14
CA GLN A 269 42.64 -18.28 -38.93
C GLN A 269 41.22 -18.14 -38.43
N GLY A 270 40.27 -18.92 -38.95
CA GLY A 270 38.89 -18.91 -38.51
C GLY A 270 38.71 -19.35 -37.05
N GLN A 271 39.52 -20.34 -36.60
CA GLN A 271 39.50 -20.77 -35.20
C GLN A 271 39.93 -19.66 -34.24
N ILE A 272 40.90 -18.82 -34.60
CA ILE A 272 41.28 -17.64 -33.80
C ILE A 272 40.11 -16.64 -33.72
N VAL A 273 39.43 -16.39 -34.83
CA VAL A 273 38.24 -15.52 -34.83
C VAL A 273 37.13 -16.06 -33.94
N ALA A 274 36.91 -17.38 -33.95
CA ALA A 274 35.94 -18.02 -33.02
C ALA A 274 36.32 -17.79 -31.57
N LEU A 275 37.58 -17.98 -31.19
CA LEU A 275 38.09 -17.76 -29.84
C LEU A 275 37.91 -16.29 -29.39
N VAL A 276 38.16 -15.30 -30.25
CA VAL A 276 37.94 -13.89 -29.96
C VAL A 276 36.45 -13.60 -29.73
N ASN A 277 35.56 -14.19 -30.55
CA ASN A 277 34.11 -14.06 -30.35
C ASN A 277 33.67 -14.66 -29.00
N TYR A 278 34.15 -15.85 -28.61
CA TYR A 278 33.85 -16.41 -27.27
C TYR A 278 34.31 -15.50 -26.14
N MET A 279 35.51 -14.91 -26.24
CA MET A 279 36.01 -13.97 -25.22
C MET A 279 35.09 -12.77 -25.06
N SER A 280 34.61 -12.19 -26.18
CA SER A 280 33.67 -11.05 -26.19
C SER A 280 32.31 -11.43 -25.59
N GLN A 281 31.77 -12.60 -25.88
CA GLN A 281 30.52 -13.10 -25.31
C GLN A 281 30.60 -13.23 -23.78
N ILE A 282 31.73 -13.78 -23.26
CA ILE A 282 31.92 -13.93 -21.81
C ILE A 282 31.83 -12.60 -21.07
N LEU A 283 32.45 -11.53 -21.61
CA LEU A 283 32.37 -10.19 -21.00
C LEU A 283 30.92 -9.73 -20.88
N VAL A 284 30.17 -9.81 -21.99
CA VAL A 284 28.77 -9.35 -22.01
C VAL A 284 27.91 -10.14 -21.02
N GLU A 285 28.10 -11.45 -20.92
CA GLU A 285 27.31 -12.29 -20.02
C GLU A 285 27.68 -12.10 -18.54
N LEU A 286 28.95 -11.84 -18.22
CA LEU A 286 29.35 -11.51 -16.83
C LEU A 286 28.75 -10.20 -16.34
N VAL A 287 28.69 -9.18 -17.20
CA VAL A 287 28.03 -7.90 -16.87
C VAL A 287 26.51 -8.08 -16.69
N LYS A 288 25.87 -8.89 -17.55
CA LYS A 288 24.44 -9.22 -17.39
C LYS A 288 24.18 -9.97 -16.09
N LEU A 289 25.06 -10.92 -15.71
CA LEU A 289 24.95 -11.68 -14.47
C LEU A 289 25.07 -10.78 -13.24
N ALA A 290 25.98 -9.79 -13.24
CA ALA A 290 26.10 -8.82 -12.17
C ALA A 290 24.81 -8.00 -11.99
N ASN A 291 24.23 -7.49 -13.08
CA ASN A 291 22.97 -6.74 -13.06
C ASN A 291 21.78 -7.60 -12.59
N LEU A 292 21.78 -8.89 -12.97
CA LEU A 292 20.78 -9.85 -12.50
C LEU A 292 20.83 -9.98 -10.97
N ILE A 293 22.02 -10.15 -10.38
CA ILE A 293 22.19 -10.29 -8.93
C ILE A 293 21.64 -9.06 -8.19
N ILE A 294 21.91 -7.85 -8.69
CA ILE A 294 21.38 -6.61 -8.11
C ILE A 294 19.85 -6.63 -8.12
N THR A 295 19.25 -6.98 -9.27
CA THR A 295 17.78 -6.96 -9.43
C THR A 295 17.13 -8.04 -8.57
N VAL A 296 17.70 -9.23 -8.51
CA VAL A 296 17.21 -10.34 -7.67
C VAL A 296 17.29 -9.97 -6.18
N THR A 297 18.39 -9.35 -5.74
CA THR A 297 18.55 -8.91 -4.36
C THR A 297 17.46 -7.89 -3.97
N LYS A 298 17.16 -6.93 -4.86
CA LYS A 298 16.03 -5.98 -4.66
C LYS A 298 14.69 -6.71 -4.60
N ALA A 299 14.45 -7.63 -5.52
CA ALA A 299 13.21 -8.41 -5.56
C ALA A 299 13.01 -9.26 -4.29
N ILE A 300 14.08 -9.88 -3.77
CA ILE A 300 14.05 -10.63 -2.50
C ILE A 300 13.70 -9.71 -1.34
N ALA A 301 14.30 -8.52 -1.26
CA ALA A 301 13.99 -7.55 -0.21
C ALA A 301 12.53 -7.10 -0.27
N CYS A 302 12.01 -6.77 -1.47
CA CYS A 302 10.60 -6.44 -1.68
C CYS A 302 9.68 -7.61 -1.31
N GLY A 303 10.02 -8.83 -1.73
CA GLY A 303 9.26 -10.03 -1.39
C GLY A 303 9.20 -10.30 0.12
N ASN A 304 10.29 -10.09 0.85
CA ASN A 304 10.29 -10.22 2.31
C ASN A 304 9.35 -9.20 2.98
N ARG A 305 9.30 -7.95 2.48
CA ARG A 305 8.36 -6.94 2.97
C ARG A 305 6.89 -7.28 2.67
N VAL A 306 6.61 -7.84 1.51
CA VAL A 306 5.25 -8.34 1.18
C VAL A 306 4.91 -9.53 2.09
N GLN A 307 5.85 -10.45 2.28
CA GLN A 307 5.67 -11.61 3.15
C GLN A 307 5.41 -11.19 4.61
N SER A 308 6.09 -10.16 5.13
CA SER A 308 5.85 -9.67 6.50
C SER A 308 4.42 -9.15 6.70
N VAL A 309 3.78 -8.58 5.68
CA VAL A 309 2.36 -8.21 5.76
C VAL A 309 1.45 -9.43 5.77
N LEU A 310 1.73 -10.43 4.92
CA LEU A 310 0.97 -11.70 4.87
C LEU A 310 1.11 -12.55 6.15
N GLU A 311 2.16 -12.32 6.94
CA GLU A 311 2.40 -13.01 8.22
C GLU A 311 1.77 -12.31 9.42
N VAL A 312 1.23 -11.11 9.25
CA VAL A 312 0.48 -10.42 10.31
C VAL A 312 -0.79 -11.20 10.58
N GLN A 313 -0.94 -11.65 11.81
CA GLN A 313 -2.17 -12.30 12.26
C GLN A 313 -3.16 -11.27 12.76
N ASN A 314 -4.44 -11.52 12.55
CA ASN A 314 -5.50 -10.70 13.11
C ASN A 314 -5.51 -10.86 14.63
N SER A 315 -5.44 -9.75 15.37
CA SER A 315 -5.51 -9.76 16.84
C SER A 315 -6.92 -10.01 17.37
N MET A 316 -7.94 -9.78 16.53
CA MET A 316 -9.34 -10.00 16.89
C MET A 316 -9.76 -11.43 16.55
N GLU A 317 -10.21 -12.18 17.55
CA GLU A 317 -10.88 -13.47 17.32
C GLU A 317 -12.30 -13.20 16.81
N LEU A 318 -12.61 -13.72 15.63
CA LEU A 318 -13.94 -13.59 15.03
C LEU A 318 -14.82 -14.74 15.50
N ALA A 319 -16.02 -14.43 16.00
CA ALA A 319 -17.02 -15.43 16.31
C ALA A 319 -17.54 -16.11 15.04
N ASP A 320 -17.89 -17.39 15.11
CA ASP A 320 -18.40 -18.17 14.00
C ASP A 320 -19.71 -17.60 13.43
N LEU A 321 -19.79 -17.54 12.10
CA LEU A 321 -20.94 -17.01 11.35
C LEU A 321 -22.26 -17.75 11.59
N GLU A 322 -22.22 -19.00 12.09
CA GLU A 322 -23.39 -19.88 12.23
C GLU A 322 -24.10 -19.78 13.59
N GLN A 323 -23.55 -19.07 14.57
CA GLN A 323 -24.21 -18.90 15.87
C GLN A 323 -25.43 -17.98 15.75
N LYS A 324 -26.64 -18.54 15.88
CA LYS A 324 -27.86 -17.75 16.11
C LYS A 324 -27.76 -17.12 17.49
N ILE A 325 -27.52 -15.82 17.54
CA ILE A 325 -27.50 -15.04 18.77
C ILE A 325 -28.96 -14.70 19.11
N GLU A 326 -29.43 -15.21 20.25
CA GLU A 326 -30.70 -14.76 20.82
C GLU A 326 -30.48 -13.41 21.50
N THR A 327 -31.00 -12.35 20.91
CA THR A 327 -30.96 -10.99 21.45
C THR A 327 -32.21 -10.76 22.31
N ASP A 328 -32.02 -10.20 23.50
CA ASP A 328 -33.15 -9.78 24.34
C ASP A 328 -33.59 -8.35 23.95
N LYS A 329 -34.74 -8.26 23.28
CA LYS A 329 -35.32 -6.97 22.87
C LYS A 329 -35.68 -6.04 24.05
N ASN A 330 -35.72 -6.57 25.28
CA ASN A 330 -35.94 -5.76 26.48
C ASN A 330 -34.64 -5.27 27.11
N ALA A 331 -33.48 -5.79 26.65
CA ALA A 331 -32.18 -5.31 27.08
C ALA A 331 -31.91 -3.88 26.57
N PRO A 332 -31.04 -3.12 27.26
CA PRO A 332 -30.56 -1.84 26.71
C PRO A 332 -29.88 -2.05 25.35
N ALA A 333 -30.05 -1.08 24.44
CA ALA A 333 -29.43 -1.15 23.11
C ALA A 333 -27.90 -1.25 23.18
N VAL A 334 -27.27 -0.50 24.10
CA VAL A 334 -25.81 -0.55 24.32
C VAL A 334 -25.49 -0.41 25.80
N VAL A 335 -24.58 -1.24 26.30
CA VAL A 335 -24.05 -1.16 27.68
C VAL A 335 -22.52 -1.15 27.63
N PHE A 336 -21.91 -0.17 28.28
CA PHE A 336 -20.49 -0.15 28.60
C PHE A 336 -20.34 -0.53 30.08
N ASP A 337 -19.57 -1.57 30.36
CA ASP A 337 -19.37 -2.13 31.71
C ASP A 337 -17.87 -2.13 32.04
N HIS A 338 -17.42 -1.12 32.78
CA HIS A 338 -16.03 -0.91 33.21
C HIS A 338 -15.00 -0.98 32.05
N VAL A 339 -15.29 -0.30 30.96
CA VAL A 339 -14.52 -0.39 29.72
C VAL A 339 -13.23 0.41 29.79
N CYS A 340 -12.10 -0.27 29.54
CA CYS A 340 -10.80 0.34 29.28
C CYS A 340 -10.32 0.00 27.86
N LEU A 341 -9.63 0.95 27.23
CA LEU A 341 -9.03 0.76 25.91
C LEU A 341 -7.61 1.33 25.87
N THR A 342 -6.67 0.50 25.43
CA THR A 342 -5.31 0.91 25.11
C THR A 342 -5.03 0.55 23.65
N TYR A 343 -4.73 1.53 22.80
CA TYR A 343 -4.34 1.26 21.42
C TYR A 343 -2.98 0.57 21.32
N ALA A 344 -2.77 -0.26 20.32
CA ALA A 344 -1.51 -0.92 20.10
C ALA A 344 -0.36 0.10 19.97
N GLY A 345 0.69 -0.08 20.77
CA GLY A 345 1.84 0.83 20.83
C GLY A 345 1.64 2.13 21.60
N ALA A 346 0.46 2.36 22.20
CA ALA A 346 0.24 3.50 23.09
C ALA A 346 0.84 3.23 24.48
N GLY A 347 1.45 4.26 25.08
CA GLY A 347 2.05 4.19 26.42
C GLY A 347 1.06 4.37 27.58
N SER A 348 -0.21 4.74 27.29
CA SER A 348 -1.26 5.00 28.27
C SER A 348 -2.62 4.52 27.78
N GLU A 349 -3.56 4.31 28.69
CA GLU A 349 -4.95 3.99 28.37
C GLU A 349 -5.61 5.21 27.68
N SER A 350 -6.31 4.96 26.57
CA SER A 350 -7.09 5.97 25.86
C SER A 350 -8.52 6.10 26.39
N LEU A 351 -9.02 5.05 27.04
CA LEU A 351 -10.26 5.04 27.82
C LEU A 351 -10.00 4.29 29.11
N THR A 352 -10.46 4.85 30.24
CA THR A 352 -10.30 4.29 31.56
C THR A 352 -11.65 4.26 32.27
N ASP A 353 -12.12 3.05 32.57
CA ASP A 353 -13.31 2.77 33.43
C ASP A 353 -14.59 3.48 32.96
N ILE A 354 -14.90 3.37 31.66
CA ILE A 354 -16.12 3.95 31.07
C ILE A 354 -17.30 3.00 31.33
N SER A 355 -18.33 3.51 32.04
CA SER A 355 -19.54 2.76 32.35
C SER A 355 -20.79 3.62 32.10
N PHE A 356 -21.66 3.16 31.20
CA PHE A 356 -22.96 3.75 30.92
C PHE A 356 -23.87 2.79 30.16
N THR A 357 -25.16 3.10 30.11
CA THR A 357 -26.14 2.34 29.32
C THR A 357 -26.90 3.26 28.39
N ALA A 358 -27.27 2.80 27.19
CA ALA A 358 -28.16 3.50 26.28
C ALA A 358 -29.35 2.60 25.94
N LYS A 359 -30.56 3.14 26.03
CA LYS A 359 -31.80 2.41 25.71
C LYS A 359 -32.15 2.59 24.24
N HIS A 360 -33.00 1.72 23.70
CA HIS A 360 -33.60 1.92 22.40
C HIS A 360 -34.37 3.24 22.36
N GLY A 361 -34.22 4.03 21.30
CA GLY A 361 -34.82 5.34 21.14
C GLY A 361 -34.16 6.46 21.93
N GLU A 362 -33.16 6.18 22.73
CA GLU A 362 -32.45 7.19 23.51
C GLU A 362 -31.34 7.84 22.67
N THR A 363 -31.19 9.14 22.79
CA THR A 363 -30.08 9.90 22.19
C THR A 363 -29.03 10.18 23.25
N ILE A 364 -27.82 9.67 23.06
CA ILE A 364 -26.65 9.94 23.90
C ILE A 364 -25.74 10.95 23.19
N GLY A 365 -25.57 12.12 23.79
CA GLY A 365 -24.54 13.08 23.39
C GLY A 365 -23.19 12.71 23.99
N ILE A 366 -22.10 12.81 23.23
CA ILE A 366 -20.73 12.57 23.75
C ILE A 366 -19.90 13.82 23.45
N ILE A 367 -19.39 14.46 24.53
CA ILE A 367 -18.61 15.70 24.43
C ILE A 367 -17.32 15.59 25.25
N GLY A 368 -16.36 16.43 24.96
CA GLY A 368 -15.06 16.54 25.64
C GLY A 368 -14.03 17.23 24.78
N GLY A 369 -12.88 17.52 25.33
CA GLY A 369 -11.74 18.14 24.64
C GLY A 369 -11.23 17.29 23.46
N THR A 370 -10.37 17.88 22.63
CA THR A 370 -9.67 17.11 21.58
C THR A 370 -8.77 16.06 22.25
N GLY A 371 -8.85 14.80 21.78
CA GLY A 371 -8.08 13.69 22.37
C GLY A 371 -8.73 13.03 23.59
N SER A 372 -9.90 13.50 24.09
CA SER A 372 -10.56 12.91 25.27
C SER A 372 -11.16 11.51 25.08
N GLY A 373 -11.00 10.86 23.92
CA GLY A 373 -11.46 9.48 23.68
C GLY A 373 -12.87 9.35 23.09
N LYS A 374 -13.53 10.45 22.63
CA LYS A 374 -14.92 10.43 22.09
C LYS A 374 -15.10 9.41 20.96
N SER A 375 -14.29 9.50 19.91
CA SER A 375 -14.36 8.56 18.78
C SER A 375 -13.98 7.14 19.20
N SER A 376 -13.10 6.99 20.20
CA SER A 376 -12.74 5.67 20.75
C SER A 376 -13.95 4.97 21.38
N VAL A 377 -14.78 5.69 22.13
CA VAL A 377 -16.02 5.13 22.72
C VAL A 377 -16.93 4.60 21.62
N VAL A 378 -17.27 5.42 20.64
CA VAL A 378 -18.23 5.00 19.59
C VAL A 378 -17.69 3.93 18.66
N ASN A 379 -16.36 3.83 18.48
CA ASN A 379 -15.72 2.80 17.66
C ASN A 379 -15.72 1.40 18.31
N LEU A 380 -15.94 1.32 19.63
CA LEU A 380 -16.09 0.04 20.33
C LEU A 380 -17.46 -0.61 20.08
N ILE A 381 -18.51 0.17 19.81
CA ILE A 381 -19.86 -0.35 19.56
C ILE A 381 -19.90 -1.26 18.32
N PRO A 382 -19.36 -0.87 17.12
CA PRO A 382 -19.28 -1.74 15.95
C PRO A 382 -18.09 -2.73 16.03
N ARG A 383 -17.43 -2.82 17.18
CA ARG A 383 -16.24 -3.65 17.39
C ARG A 383 -15.18 -3.38 16.30
N PHE A 384 -14.76 -2.12 16.16
CA PHE A 384 -13.59 -1.78 15.33
C PHE A 384 -12.30 -2.08 16.08
N TYR A 385 -12.34 -2.00 17.40
CA TYR A 385 -11.28 -2.38 18.33
C TYR A 385 -11.87 -3.23 19.45
N ASP A 386 -11.08 -4.12 20.02
CA ASP A 386 -11.46 -4.86 21.21
C ASP A 386 -11.08 -4.08 22.48
N VAL A 387 -11.93 -4.13 23.50
CA VAL A 387 -11.64 -3.56 24.81
C VAL A 387 -10.47 -4.28 25.48
N THR A 388 -9.63 -3.52 26.20
CA THR A 388 -8.52 -4.07 26.97
C THR A 388 -9.01 -4.69 28.30
N LYS A 389 -10.01 -4.06 28.93
CA LYS A 389 -10.71 -4.54 30.14
C LYS A 389 -12.18 -4.17 30.04
N GLY A 390 -13.03 -4.84 30.82
CA GLY A 390 -14.47 -4.64 30.76
C GLY A 390 -15.10 -5.27 29.53
N ARG A 391 -16.33 -4.86 29.21
CA ARG A 391 -17.09 -5.39 28.08
C ARG A 391 -18.05 -4.35 27.53
N VAL A 392 -18.37 -4.48 26.24
CA VAL A 392 -19.43 -3.72 25.57
C VAL A 392 -20.50 -4.71 25.14
N LEU A 393 -21.74 -4.45 25.56
CA LEU A 393 -22.88 -5.29 25.18
C LEU A 393 -23.77 -4.53 24.20
N VAL A 394 -24.31 -5.23 23.22
CA VAL A 394 -25.35 -4.77 22.31
C VAL A 394 -26.53 -5.73 22.43
N ASP A 395 -27.72 -5.20 22.76
CA ASP A 395 -28.93 -6.00 23.03
C ASP A 395 -28.69 -7.15 24.03
N GLY A 396 -27.88 -6.86 25.07
CA GLY A 396 -27.56 -7.80 26.14
C GLY A 396 -26.44 -8.80 25.82
N VAL A 397 -25.90 -8.83 24.62
CA VAL A 397 -24.86 -9.77 24.18
C VAL A 397 -23.53 -9.03 23.99
N ASP A 398 -22.41 -9.63 24.41
CA ASP A 398 -21.08 -9.05 24.23
C ASP A 398 -20.77 -8.89 22.73
N VAL A 399 -20.23 -7.74 22.34
CA VAL A 399 -19.83 -7.47 20.94
C VAL A 399 -18.79 -8.48 20.42
N LYS A 400 -18.06 -9.16 21.30
CA LYS A 400 -17.09 -10.21 20.97
C LYS A 400 -17.76 -11.49 20.48
N ASP A 401 -18.97 -11.76 20.96
CA ASP A 401 -19.73 -12.96 20.62
C ASP A 401 -20.50 -12.83 19.31
N TYR A 402 -20.62 -11.61 18.78
CA TYR A 402 -21.22 -11.36 17.50
C TYR A 402 -20.25 -11.66 16.33
N SER A 403 -20.78 -12.23 15.24
CA SER A 403 -20.08 -12.09 13.97
C SER A 403 -20.09 -10.62 13.51
N PRO A 404 -18.99 -10.11 12.94
CA PRO A 404 -18.93 -8.70 12.52
C PRO A 404 -20.03 -8.29 11.54
N GLU A 405 -20.47 -9.20 10.67
CA GLU A 405 -21.54 -8.94 9.71
C GLU A 405 -22.87 -8.71 10.43
N VAL A 406 -23.22 -9.55 11.39
CA VAL A 406 -24.47 -9.44 12.15
C VAL A 406 -24.48 -8.18 13.00
N LEU A 407 -23.40 -7.92 13.76
CA LEU A 407 -23.29 -6.73 14.58
C LEU A 407 -23.40 -5.44 13.74
N ARG A 408 -22.57 -5.33 12.73
CA ARG A 408 -22.49 -4.15 11.87
C ARG A 408 -23.71 -3.98 10.97
N SER A 409 -24.51 -5.02 10.72
CA SER A 409 -25.77 -4.89 10.00
C SER A 409 -26.81 -4.07 10.77
N ARG A 410 -26.76 -4.05 12.10
CA ARG A 410 -27.66 -3.31 12.97
C ARG A 410 -27.22 -1.87 13.21
N ILE A 411 -25.96 -1.54 12.89
CA ILE A 411 -25.35 -0.25 13.20
C ILE A 411 -25.20 0.59 11.93
N GLY A 412 -25.70 1.81 11.97
CA GLY A 412 -25.39 2.85 10.99
C GLY A 412 -24.30 3.77 11.56
N ILE A 413 -23.15 3.83 10.91
CA ILE A 413 -22.05 4.70 11.34
C ILE A 413 -21.74 5.77 10.31
N VAL A 414 -21.63 7.01 10.79
CA VAL A 414 -21.17 8.17 10.02
C VAL A 414 -19.84 8.61 10.63
N PRO A 415 -18.71 8.31 9.98
CA PRO A 415 -17.39 8.67 10.51
C PRO A 415 -17.14 10.17 10.42
N GLN A 416 -16.25 10.69 11.25
CA GLN A 416 -15.83 12.08 11.29
C GLN A 416 -15.40 12.59 9.89
N LYS A 417 -14.63 11.80 9.15
CA LYS A 417 -14.24 12.13 7.78
C LYS A 417 -15.23 11.55 6.79
N ALA A 418 -15.99 12.42 6.12
CA ALA A 418 -16.89 12.00 5.05
C ALA A 418 -16.12 11.44 3.85
N VAL A 419 -16.25 10.14 3.59
CA VAL A 419 -15.64 9.45 2.46
C VAL A 419 -16.72 8.90 1.55
N LEU A 420 -16.70 9.33 0.28
CA LEU A 420 -17.56 8.81 -0.78
C LEU A 420 -16.68 8.12 -1.84
N PHE A 421 -17.19 7.05 -2.41
CA PHE A 421 -16.51 6.31 -3.46
C PHE A 421 -16.86 6.86 -4.84
N ALA A 422 -15.93 6.77 -5.77
CA ALA A 422 -16.20 7.10 -7.17
C ALA A 422 -17.29 6.17 -7.72
N GLY A 423 -18.31 6.77 -8.37
CA GLY A 423 -19.47 6.05 -8.86
C GLY A 423 -20.71 6.94 -8.87
N THR A 424 -21.90 6.39 -8.79
CA THR A 424 -23.16 7.13 -8.69
C THR A 424 -23.58 7.36 -7.23
N ILE A 425 -24.57 8.25 -7.00
CA ILE A 425 -25.20 8.40 -5.68
C ILE A 425 -25.87 7.06 -5.29
N VAL A 426 -26.56 6.38 -6.20
CA VAL A 426 -27.14 5.03 -5.96
C VAL A 426 -26.08 4.05 -5.44
N GLU A 427 -24.95 3.95 -6.13
CA GLU A 427 -23.89 3.03 -5.74
C GLU A 427 -23.36 3.35 -4.34
N ASN A 428 -23.19 4.62 -4.00
CA ASN A 428 -22.78 5.04 -2.66
C ASN A 428 -23.84 4.74 -1.59
N LEU A 429 -25.12 4.89 -1.86
CA LEU A 429 -26.20 4.55 -0.92
C LEU A 429 -26.33 3.03 -0.73
N ARG A 430 -26.10 2.24 -1.78
CA ARG A 430 -26.12 0.77 -1.71
C ARG A 430 -25.02 0.16 -0.83
N TRP A 431 -23.99 0.91 -0.47
CA TRP A 431 -23.07 0.49 0.59
C TRP A 431 -23.78 0.33 1.95
N GLY A 432 -24.81 1.12 2.22
CA GLY A 432 -25.64 0.96 3.42
C GLY A 432 -26.54 -0.28 3.35
N LYS A 433 -27.25 -0.47 2.22
CA LYS A 433 -28.15 -1.60 1.97
C LYS A 433 -28.10 -1.96 0.48
N LYS A 434 -27.58 -3.16 0.17
CA LYS A 434 -27.33 -3.62 -1.22
C LYS A 434 -28.57 -3.58 -2.10
N ASP A 435 -29.72 -4.01 -1.55
CA ASP A 435 -30.99 -4.14 -2.26
C ASP A 435 -31.94 -2.99 -1.92
N ALA A 436 -31.41 -1.81 -1.56
CA ALA A 436 -32.23 -0.64 -1.25
C ALA A 436 -33.10 -0.24 -2.45
N SER A 437 -34.40 -0.03 -2.20
CA SER A 437 -35.32 0.50 -3.20
C SER A 437 -35.08 2.00 -3.44
N LYS A 438 -35.59 2.53 -4.54
CA LYS A 438 -35.51 3.97 -4.82
C LYS A 438 -36.24 4.79 -3.75
N GLU A 439 -37.36 4.29 -3.26
CA GLU A 439 -38.16 4.90 -2.21
C GLU A 439 -37.38 4.98 -0.89
N GLU A 440 -36.72 3.91 -0.50
CA GLU A 440 -35.86 3.89 0.69
C GLU A 440 -34.69 4.87 0.55
N MET A 441 -34.07 4.95 -0.62
CA MET A 441 -32.98 5.92 -0.89
C MET A 441 -33.48 7.35 -0.78
N TRP A 442 -34.64 7.68 -1.37
CA TRP A 442 -35.22 9.03 -1.28
C TRP A 442 -35.63 9.38 0.15
N LYS A 443 -36.19 8.42 0.92
CA LYS A 443 -36.51 8.61 2.35
C LYS A 443 -35.22 8.92 3.15
N ALA A 444 -34.14 8.19 2.92
CA ALA A 444 -32.85 8.44 3.57
C ALA A 444 -32.25 9.80 3.18
N LEU A 445 -32.39 10.20 1.91
CA LEU A 445 -31.95 11.51 1.42
C LEU A 445 -32.79 12.65 2.02
N GLU A 446 -34.07 12.44 2.25
CA GLU A 446 -34.94 13.41 2.90
C GLU A 446 -34.57 13.60 4.38
N ILE A 447 -34.39 12.51 5.14
CA ILE A 447 -33.96 12.55 6.55
C ILE A 447 -32.59 13.25 6.66
N SER A 448 -31.64 12.93 5.79
CA SER A 448 -30.29 13.52 5.78
C SER A 448 -30.22 14.95 5.24
N GLN A 449 -31.37 15.58 4.91
CA GLN A 449 -31.46 16.91 4.28
C GLN A 449 -30.71 17.00 2.94
N SER A 450 -30.66 15.89 2.19
CA SER A 450 -29.93 15.78 0.92
C SER A 450 -30.83 15.85 -0.31
N LYS A 451 -32.13 15.63 -0.15
CA LYS A 451 -33.12 15.49 -1.24
C LYS A 451 -33.06 16.65 -2.22
N GLU A 452 -33.15 17.89 -1.73
CA GLU A 452 -33.20 19.07 -2.56
C GLU A 452 -31.98 19.22 -3.50
N PHE A 453 -30.77 19.03 -2.99
CA PHE A 453 -29.60 19.19 -3.85
C PHE A 453 -29.40 18.00 -4.81
N VAL A 454 -29.87 16.80 -4.44
CA VAL A 454 -29.82 15.62 -5.32
C VAL A 454 -30.83 15.76 -6.45
N GLU A 455 -32.04 16.24 -6.18
CA GLU A 455 -33.07 16.53 -7.21
C GLU A 455 -32.60 17.56 -8.24
N LYS A 456 -31.79 18.55 -7.81
CA LYS A 456 -31.21 19.58 -8.68
C LYS A 456 -30.03 19.12 -9.52
N LYS A 457 -29.50 17.94 -9.27
CA LYS A 457 -28.38 17.39 -10.05
C LYS A 457 -28.87 16.71 -11.33
N ASP A 458 -28.10 16.88 -12.40
CA ASP A 458 -28.32 16.14 -13.63
C ASP A 458 -28.19 14.63 -13.38
N GLY A 459 -29.25 13.88 -13.71
CA GLY A 459 -29.33 12.44 -13.44
C GLY A 459 -29.75 12.09 -12.00
N GLN A 460 -29.96 13.05 -11.11
CA GLN A 460 -30.43 12.83 -9.72
C GLN A 460 -29.65 11.71 -9.01
N LEU A 461 -30.29 10.58 -8.68
CA LEU A 461 -29.65 9.44 -8.03
C LEU A 461 -28.53 8.82 -8.88
N GLU A 462 -28.60 8.90 -10.21
CA GLU A 462 -27.55 8.40 -11.13
C GLU A 462 -26.40 9.41 -11.35
N SER A 463 -26.49 10.60 -10.71
CA SER A 463 -25.43 11.61 -10.78
C SER A 463 -24.10 11.06 -10.27
N ARG A 464 -23.02 11.34 -11.01
CA ARG A 464 -21.67 10.85 -10.71
C ARG A 464 -21.04 11.60 -9.54
N ILE A 465 -20.40 10.82 -8.68
CA ILE A 465 -19.52 11.26 -7.59
C ILE A 465 -18.09 10.93 -7.98
N GLU A 466 -17.19 11.91 -7.91
CA GLU A 466 -15.75 11.69 -8.10
C GLU A 466 -15.12 11.07 -6.85
N GLN A 467 -13.92 10.51 -6.99
CA GLN A 467 -13.17 9.91 -5.89
C GLN A 467 -13.03 10.87 -4.70
N GLY A 468 -13.52 10.43 -3.53
CA GLY A 468 -13.55 11.24 -2.31
C GLY A 468 -14.61 12.35 -2.33
N GLY A 469 -15.54 12.36 -3.31
CA GLY A 469 -16.59 13.38 -3.43
C GLY A 469 -16.06 14.78 -3.75
N LYS A 470 -14.96 14.89 -4.53
CA LYS A 470 -14.31 16.17 -4.84
C LYS A 470 -15.22 17.17 -5.56
N ASN A 471 -16.20 16.66 -6.31
CA ASN A 471 -17.21 17.46 -7.02
C ASN A 471 -18.42 17.86 -6.14
N LEU A 472 -18.32 17.68 -4.81
CA LEU A 472 -19.34 18.04 -3.83
C LEU A 472 -18.78 19.00 -2.77
N SER A 473 -19.62 19.88 -2.24
CA SER A 473 -19.25 20.68 -1.07
C SER A 473 -19.06 19.82 0.18
N GLY A 474 -18.39 20.32 1.21
CA GLY A 474 -18.18 19.60 2.47
C GLY A 474 -19.49 19.12 3.11
N GLY A 475 -20.48 20.02 3.20
CA GLY A 475 -21.80 19.69 3.74
C GLY A 475 -22.59 18.70 2.88
N GLN A 476 -22.49 18.78 1.54
CA GLN A 476 -23.13 17.80 0.65
C GLN A 476 -22.52 16.40 0.83
N ARG A 477 -21.18 16.29 0.92
CA ARG A 477 -20.51 15.00 1.21
C ARG A 477 -20.97 14.42 2.53
N GLN A 478 -21.00 15.25 3.57
CA GLN A 478 -21.41 14.82 4.91
C GLN A 478 -22.84 14.28 4.89
N ARG A 479 -23.78 15.05 4.33
CA ARG A 479 -25.19 14.65 4.23
C ARG A 479 -25.40 13.37 3.44
N LEU A 480 -24.67 13.14 2.34
CA LEU A 480 -24.72 11.87 1.60
C LEU A 480 -24.14 10.70 2.41
N THR A 481 -23.10 10.95 3.22
CA THR A 481 -22.56 9.91 4.12
C THR A 481 -23.58 9.55 5.21
N ILE A 482 -24.33 10.54 5.72
CA ILE A 482 -25.45 10.32 6.63
C ILE A 482 -26.57 9.53 5.93
N ALA A 483 -26.97 9.91 4.72
CA ALA A 483 -27.97 9.17 3.94
C ALA A 483 -27.60 7.70 3.75
N ARG A 484 -26.31 7.43 3.47
CA ARG A 484 -25.78 6.06 3.35
C ARG A 484 -25.94 5.24 4.62
N ALA A 485 -25.75 5.84 5.80
CA ALA A 485 -25.98 5.17 7.07
C ALA A 485 -27.47 4.93 7.34
N LEU A 486 -28.32 5.91 7.00
CA LEU A 486 -29.77 5.88 7.24
C LEU A 486 -30.52 4.92 6.31
N VAL A 487 -30.07 4.70 5.07
CA VAL A 487 -30.75 3.80 4.12
C VAL A 487 -30.86 2.37 4.64
N ARG A 488 -29.98 1.99 5.59
CA ARG A 488 -30.00 0.68 6.27
C ARG A 488 -31.13 0.55 7.29
N GLN A 489 -31.72 1.66 7.75
CA GLN A 489 -32.66 1.71 8.88
C GLN A 489 -32.05 1.06 10.15
N PRO A 490 -30.94 1.59 10.66
CA PRO A 490 -30.19 0.95 11.73
C PRO A 490 -30.93 1.00 13.07
N GLU A 491 -30.70 -0.01 13.92
CA GLU A 491 -31.14 -0.05 15.32
C GLU A 491 -30.29 0.88 16.21
N ILE A 492 -29.02 1.07 15.84
CA ILE A 492 -28.06 1.97 16.50
C ILE A 492 -27.47 2.88 15.45
N LEU A 493 -27.58 4.21 15.65
CA LEU A 493 -27.02 5.22 14.75
C LEU A 493 -25.89 5.98 15.45
N ILE A 494 -24.71 5.95 14.87
CA ILE A 494 -23.52 6.65 15.38
C ILE A 494 -23.18 7.80 14.41
N LEU A 495 -23.15 9.02 14.96
CA LEU A 495 -22.79 10.25 14.26
C LEU A 495 -21.51 10.83 14.88
N ASP A 496 -20.34 10.47 14.33
CA ASP A 496 -19.05 10.94 14.84
C ASP A 496 -18.68 12.29 14.20
N ASP A 497 -18.82 13.37 14.97
CA ASP A 497 -18.58 14.79 14.59
C ASP A 497 -19.17 15.18 13.22
N SER A 498 -20.31 14.56 12.89
CA SER A 498 -20.95 14.67 11.59
C SER A 498 -21.61 16.03 11.33
N ALA A 499 -21.83 16.81 12.38
CA ALA A 499 -22.43 18.15 12.32
C ALA A 499 -21.41 19.27 12.02
N SER A 500 -20.11 19.01 12.13
CA SER A 500 -19.06 20.04 12.00
C SER A 500 -19.03 20.74 10.64
N ALA A 501 -19.44 20.03 9.57
CA ALA A 501 -19.51 20.55 8.20
C ALA A 501 -20.91 21.09 7.81
N LEU A 502 -21.87 21.05 8.72
CA LEU A 502 -23.25 21.51 8.49
C LEU A 502 -23.47 22.90 9.11
N ASP A 503 -24.36 23.69 8.49
CA ASP A 503 -24.88 24.87 9.10
C ASP A 503 -25.91 24.53 10.20
N TYR A 504 -26.17 25.48 11.10
CA TYR A 504 -27.03 25.26 12.27
C TYR A 504 -28.47 24.87 11.90
N ALA A 505 -29.01 25.41 10.83
CA ALA A 505 -30.39 25.12 10.41
C ALA A 505 -30.51 23.70 9.88
N THR A 506 -29.55 23.28 9.03
CA THR A 506 -29.50 21.93 8.48
C THR A 506 -29.25 20.90 9.59
N ASP A 507 -28.34 21.16 10.55
CA ASP A 507 -28.09 20.29 11.70
C ASP A 507 -29.33 20.12 12.58
N ALA A 508 -30.03 21.21 12.89
CA ALA A 508 -31.29 21.18 13.68
C ALA A 508 -32.39 20.37 12.96
N ALA A 509 -32.55 20.58 11.64
CA ALA A 509 -33.52 19.86 10.83
C ALA A 509 -33.19 18.36 10.75
N LEU A 510 -31.93 18.02 10.57
CA LEU A 510 -31.41 16.62 10.57
C LEU A 510 -31.74 15.93 11.89
N ARG A 511 -31.41 16.54 13.04
CA ARG A 511 -31.68 15.97 14.37
C ARG A 511 -33.16 15.74 14.61
N LYS A 512 -34.02 16.72 14.20
CA LYS A 512 -35.47 16.58 14.29
C LYS A 512 -35.97 15.43 13.41
N ALA A 513 -35.42 15.26 12.20
CA ALA A 513 -35.79 14.18 11.30
C ALA A 513 -35.35 12.82 11.85
N ILE A 514 -34.15 12.72 12.44
CA ILE A 514 -33.65 11.47 13.06
C ILE A 514 -34.51 11.08 14.27
N ARG A 515 -34.88 12.02 15.14
CA ARG A 515 -35.74 11.77 16.31
C ARG A 515 -37.13 11.22 15.92
N ASN A 516 -37.64 11.62 14.75
CA ASN A 516 -38.93 11.16 14.23
C ASN A 516 -38.81 9.92 13.32
N MET A 517 -37.65 9.27 13.28
CA MET A 517 -37.43 8.09 12.44
C MET A 517 -38.23 6.88 12.92
N GLU A 518 -38.80 6.17 11.98
CA GLU A 518 -39.39 4.84 12.27
C GLU A 518 -38.30 3.88 12.77
N GLY A 519 -38.65 2.97 13.68
CA GLY A 519 -37.73 1.98 14.26
C GLY A 519 -37.05 2.44 15.57
N ASN A 520 -37.21 3.70 15.95
CA ASN A 520 -36.75 4.24 17.25
C ASN A 520 -35.30 3.87 17.60
N PRO A 521 -34.29 4.20 16.74
CA PRO A 521 -32.90 3.81 16.96
C PRO A 521 -32.31 4.46 18.21
N ALA A 522 -31.37 3.77 18.86
CA ALA A 522 -30.46 4.41 19.81
C ALA A 522 -29.46 5.29 19.03
N VAL A 523 -29.35 6.56 19.38
CA VAL A 523 -28.54 7.53 18.63
C VAL A 523 -27.36 8.02 19.46
N PHE A 524 -26.15 7.89 18.94
CA PHE A 524 -24.93 8.42 19.53
C PHE A 524 -24.44 9.60 18.72
N ILE A 525 -24.41 10.78 19.34
CA ILE A 525 -23.93 12.02 18.70
C ILE A 525 -22.64 12.46 19.36
N VAL A 526 -21.53 12.26 18.68
CA VAL A 526 -20.25 12.84 19.10
C VAL A 526 -20.14 14.24 18.54
N SER A 527 -19.89 15.23 19.37
CA SER A 527 -19.70 16.59 18.93
C SER A 527 -18.77 17.36 19.85
N GLN A 528 -18.08 18.35 19.29
CA GLN A 528 -17.39 19.39 20.05
C GLN A 528 -18.30 20.59 20.33
N ARG A 529 -19.45 20.68 19.67
CA ARG A 529 -20.42 21.76 19.81
C ARG A 529 -21.51 21.36 20.81
N THR A 530 -21.64 22.11 21.88
CA THR A 530 -22.71 21.89 22.88
C THR A 530 -24.09 22.04 22.28
N SER A 531 -24.29 22.98 21.31
CA SER A 531 -25.54 23.17 20.59
C SER A 531 -26.04 21.93 19.84
N SER A 532 -25.14 21.01 19.45
CA SER A 532 -25.51 19.80 18.74
C SER A 532 -26.02 18.69 19.69
N ILE A 533 -25.68 18.74 20.97
CA ILE A 533 -25.99 17.67 21.94
C ILE A 533 -26.85 18.11 23.11
N GLN A 534 -27.07 19.40 23.32
CA GLN A 534 -27.85 19.92 24.46
C GLN A 534 -29.29 19.39 24.58
N HIS A 535 -29.83 18.83 23.49
CA HIS A 535 -31.14 18.21 23.45
C HIS A 535 -31.10 16.69 23.46
N ALA A 536 -29.92 16.11 23.69
CA ALA A 536 -29.79 14.67 23.93
C ALA A 536 -30.44 14.28 25.26
N ASP A 537 -30.96 13.05 25.35
CA ASP A 537 -31.59 12.57 26.57
C ASP A 537 -30.58 12.47 27.71
N ARG A 538 -29.35 12.05 27.38
CA ARG A 538 -28.20 12.12 28.29
C ARG A 538 -26.94 12.49 27.53
N ILE A 539 -26.01 13.11 28.24
CA ILE A 539 -24.72 13.54 27.70
C ILE A 539 -23.61 12.89 28.54
N LEU A 540 -22.71 12.16 27.85
CA LEU A 540 -21.47 11.66 28.42
C LEU A 540 -20.37 12.70 28.20
N VAL A 541 -19.82 13.23 29.28
CA VAL A 541 -18.69 14.17 29.26
C VAL A 541 -17.41 13.38 29.47
N LEU A 542 -16.50 13.48 28.52
CA LEU A 542 -15.19 12.81 28.58
C LEU A 542 -14.08 13.82 28.83
N ASP A 543 -13.20 13.51 29.77
CA ASP A 543 -11.98 14.24 30.03
C ASP A 543 -10.82 13.25 30.24
N ASP A 544 -9.75 13.42 29.44
CA ASP A 544 -8.56 12.56 29.44
C ASP A 544 -8.87 11.03 29.53
N GLY A 545 -9.79 10.57 28.69
CA GLY A 545 -10.18 9.14 28.62
C GLY A 545 -11.11 8.67 29.72
N LYS A 546 -11.58 9.53 30.64
CA LYS A 546 -12.48 9.19 31.75
C LYS A 546 -13.83 9.86 31.60
N ALA A 547 -14.85 9.25 32.15
CA ALA A 547 -16.18 9.86 32.27
C ALA A 547 -16.16 10.92 33.40
N ALA A 548 -16.14 12.19 33.02
CA ALA A 548 -16.21 13.33 33.94
C ALA A 548 -17.64 13.60 34.43
N GLY A 549 -18.66 13.20 33.65
CA GLY A 549 -20.07 13.32 34.03
C GLY A 549 -20.98 12.61 33.03
N LEU A 550 -22.14 12.18 33.52
CA LEU A 550 -23.24 11.60 32.73
C LEU A 550 -24.55 12.11 33.27
N GLY A 551 -25.34 12.81 32.45
CA GLY A 551 -26.63 13.37 32.86
C GLY A 551 -27.27 14.18 31.76
N THR A 552 -28.36 14.85 32.05
CA THR A 552 -28.99 15.80 31.15
C THR A 552 -28.17 17.09 31.04
N HIS A 553 -28.47 17.91 30.04
CA HIS A 553 -27.83 19.22 29.87
C HIS A 553 -27.89 20.08 31.14
N GLU A 554 -29.05 20.13 31.77
CA GLU A 554 -29.32 20.96 32.96
C GLU A 554 -28.56 20.44 34.16
N GLU A 555 -28.60 19.10 34.42
CA GLU A 555 -27.86 18.46 35.50
C GLU A 555 -26.34 18.67 35.36
N LEU A 556 -25.81 18.56 34.15
CA LEU A 556 -24.37 18.72 33.92
C LEU A 556 -23.91 20.17 34.03
N LEU A 557 -24.77 21.13 33.73
CA LEU A 557 -24.48 22.55 33.98
C LEU A 557 -24.39 22.86 35.47
N GLU A 558 -25.05 22.08 36.35
CA GLU A 558 -24.98 22.27 37.78
C GLU A 558 -23.83 21.45 38.42
N THR A 559 -23.57 20.24 37.91
CA THR A 559 -22.74 19.24 38.62
C THR A 559 -21.38 18.97 38.01
N CYS A 560 -21.17 19.26 36.71
CA CYS A 560 -19.95 18.88 35.97
C CYS A 560 -19.11 20.11 35.57
N PRO A 561 -17.99 20.40 36.26
CA PRO A 561 -17.14 21.55 35.95
C PRO A 561 -16.58 21.52 34.50
N VAL A 562 -16.20 20.32 34.01
CA VAL A 562 -15.69 20.14 32.65
C VAL A 562 -16.75 20.52 31.60
N TYR A 563 -18.01 20.11 31.81
CA TYR A 563 -19.10 20.49 30.92
C TYR A 563 -19.37 21.98 30.96
N GLN A 564 -19.34 22.59 32.13
CA GLN A 564 -19.49 24.03 32.32
C GLN A 564 -18.41 24.80 31.53
N GLU A 565 -17.15 24.39 31.65
CA GLU A 565 -16.03 25.02 30.93
C GLU A 565 -16.24 24.92 29.42
N ILE A 566 -16.58 23.74 28.87
CA ILE A 566 -16.87 23.55 27.45
C ILE A 566 -18.05 24.40 27.00
N TYR A 567 -19.10 24.44 27.77
CA TYR A 567 -20.30 25.22 27.46
C TYR A 567 -20.01 26.72 27.43
N TYR A 568 -19.39 27.26 28.50
CA TYR A 568 -19.11 28.70 28.60
C TYR A 568 -18.01 29.16 27.60
N SER A 569 -17.15 28.30 27.16
CA SER A 569 -16.21 28.62 26.09
C SER A 569 -16.87 28.87 24.74
N GLN A 570 -18.10 28.39 24.52
CA GLN A 570 -18.86 28.51 23.27
C GLN A 570 -19.95 29.57 23.32
N PHE A 571 -20.36 30.01 24.51
CA PHE A 571 -21.40 31.01 24.71
C PHE A 571 -20.86 32.16 25.56
N ASP A 572 -21.25 33.40 25.22
CA ASP A 572 -20.81 34.61 25.92
C ASP A 572 -21.23 34.53 27.41
N GLU A 573 -20.31 34.80 28.32
CA GLU A 573 -20.51 34.70 29.78
C GLU A 573 -21.72 35.47 30.30
N LYS A 574 -22.08 36.59 29.62
CA LYS A 574 -23.25 37.40 29.93
C LYS A 574 -24.57 36.70 29.59
N ALA A 575 -24.61 35.98 28.44
CA ALA A 575 -25.80 35.22 28.06
C ALA A 575 -26.00 34.01 28.98
N ALA A 576 -24.91 33.40 29.43
CA ALA A 576 -24.91 32.27 30.36
C ALA A 576 -25.41 32.66 31.77
N LYS A 577 -25.03 33.84 32.27
CA LYS A 577 -25.58 34.37 33.55
C LYS A 577 -27.07 34.65 33.48
N ALA A 578 -27.55 35.21 32.37
CA ALA A 578 -28.98 35.49 32.16
C ALA A 578 -29.83 34.20 32.12
N VAL A 579 -29.31 33.12 31.57
CA VAL A 579 -29.98 31.80 31.56
C VAL A 579 -30.04 31.21 32.98
N ARG A 580 -28.94 31.32 33.78
CA ARG A 580 -28.90 30.89 35.18
C ARG A 580 -29.91 31.67 36.07
N GLU A 581 -29.99 32.98 35.89
CA GLU A 581 -30.92 33.82 36.65
C GLU A 581 -32.36 33.51 36.27
N ASN A 582 -32.64 33.23 35.00
CA ASN A 582 -33.98 32.85 34.55
C ASN A 582 -34.40 31.45 35.04
N ALA A 583 -33.49 30.46 35.04
CA ALA A 583 -33.75 29.15 35.59
C ALA A 583 -33.94 29.16 37.12
N ALA A 584 -33.11 29.91 37.83
CA ALA A 584 -33.25 30.09 39.28
C ALA A 584 -34.55 30.82 39.66
N ASN A 585 -35.02 31.75 38.83
CA ASN A 585 -36.29 32.46 39.03
C ASN A 585 -37.51 31.59 38.67
N ALA A 586 -37.43 30.72 37.66
CA ALA A 586 -38.47 29.75 37.34
C ALA A 586 -38.65 28.72 38.44
N GLY A 587 -37.56 28.17 39.02
CA GLY A 587 -37.58 27.21 40.13
C GLY A 587 -38.06 27.82 41.48
N LYS A 588 -37.99 29.17 41.63
CA LYS A 588 -38.57 29.88 42.75
C LYS A 588 -40.05 30.14 42.57
N ALA A 589 -40.51 30.31 41.32
CA ALA A 589 -41.94 30.51 41.04
C ALA A 589 -42.78 29.23 41.25
N GLU A 590 -42.20 28.04 41.02
CA GLU A 590 -42.88 26.77 41.30
C GLU A 590 -42.91 26.38 42.81
N LYS A 591 -41.98 26.92 43.60
CA LYS A 591 -41.96 26.67 45.07
C LYS A 591 -42.75 27.70 45.91
N GLY A 592 -43.30 28.75 45.26
CA GLY A 592 -44.06 29.78 45.91
C GLY A 592 -45.58 29.70 45.72
N GLY A 593 -46.07 28.64 45.09
CA GLY A 593 -47.49 28.38 44.84
C GLY A 593 -47.97 27.08 45.47
N CYS A 594 -47.86 26.99 46.83
CA CYS A 594 -48.59 26.03 47.65
C CYS A 594 -49.12 26.77 48.89
#